data_ef4736720c03179d9622419512ea6805
#
_entry.id   ef4736720c03179d9622419512ea6805
#
_cell.length_a   1.000
_cell.length_b   1.000
_cell.length_c   1.000
_cell.angle_alpha   90.00
_cell.angle_beta   90.00
_cell.angle_gamma   90.00
#
_symmetry.space_group_name_H-M   'P 1'
#
loop_
_entity.id
_entity.type
_entity.pdbx_description
1 polymer ?
#
loop_
_entity_poly.entity_id
_entity_poly.type
_entity_poly.pdbx_seq_one_letter_code
_entity_poly.pdbx_strand_id
1 'polypeptide(L)'
;MRTPFLKPLGTAVLAVLTFLLYSGCSQQDSAASTGGGTSAPITSTPIASALDNAVPVANIPAPKEPAKADLGDGLYAEFNTTKGKILLSLEFEKTPLTVANFVGLAEGTKDSNKPKGTKFYDGLNFHRVIADFMIQGGCPQGTGTGGPGYKFADEIDPTLKHIGPGILSMANSGPATNGSQFFITHKATPWLDGKHTVFGKVVGPADQKVVNAIAKGDKLNSVKIIRIGEKAKAFKGDEAHYKKLMTDKEKSKTVKFEAQMKKDAEQIEELVADLKKKHKADMVTSKTGLRYIITQSGEGEVPEDGDNLMLHLKFKLADGQVIDDTRENKQPMAIPVGAEMRLKGLAEGISGMKKGEHRTVIVPHKLGFGEAGAGGKIPPFATLIFELELTDVKSGKTPATETDKKLVKAIIAKLEKDHPKAKLVTTKSGLRYVVTKAGAGEKVGNGKKIKAHYTGRLLDGTEFDSSVKRGVPFEFTVGTGQVIKGWDEALSDMKKGEKRTLIIPHALAYGEGGRPPTIPPAATLVFDVELVDF
;
A
#
# COMPACT_ATOMS: atom_id res chain seq x y z
N MET A 1 -0.52 -43.60 -24.13
CA MET A 1 -0.09 -42.24 -24.47
C MET A 1 -0.75 -41.28 -23.52
N ARG A 2 -0.02 -40.77 -22.55
CA ARG A 2 -0.55 -39.80 -21.53
C ARG A 2 -0.06 -38.41 -21.91
N THR A 3 -0.97 -37.49 -22.20
CA THR A 3 -0.71 -36.07 -22.45
C THR A 3 -0.38 -35.37 -21.11
N PRO A 4 0.65 -34.51 -21.04
CA PRO A 4 0.93 -33.74 -19.84
C PRO A 4 0.03 -32.51 -19.76
N PHE A 5 -0.59 -32.31 -18.61
CA PHE A 5 -1.32 -31.10 -18.22
C PHE A 5 -0.33 -29.91 -18.09
N LEU A 6 -0.48 -28.90 -18.93
CA LEU A 6 0.14 -27.59 -18.77
C LEU A 6 -0.61 -26.80 -17.70
N LYS A 7 0.08 -26.39 -16.64
CA LYS A 7 -0.41 -25.45 -15.64
C LYS A 7 -0.42 -24.02 -16.20
N PRO A 8 -1.42 -23.18 -15.92
CA PRO A 8 -1.41 -21.77 -16.32
C PRO A 8 -0.56 -20.95 -15.34
N LEU A 9 0.63 -20.54 -15.76
CA LEU A 9 1.54 -19.66 -14.99
C LEU A 9 1.54 -18.20 -15.48
N GLY A 10 0.60 -17.79 -16.32
CA GLY A 10 0.71 -16.55 -17.08
C GLY A 10 0.07 -15.28 -16.50
N THR A 11 -0.83 -15.37 -15.51
CA THR A 11 -1.65 -14.21 -15.07
C THR A 11 -1.13 -13.44 -13.86
N ALA A 12 -0.19 -13.98 -13.09
CA ALA A 12 0.28 -13.34 -11.86
C ALA A 12 1.38 -12.28 -12.08
N VAL A 13 2.12 -12.35 -13.18
CA VAL A 13 3.32 -11.51 -13.42
C VAL A 13 2.93 -10.11 -13.92
N LEU A 14 1.95 -10.01 -14.81
CA LEU A 14 1.49 -8.71 -15.33
C LEU A 14 0.85 -7.83 -14.24
N ALA A 15 0.17 -8.45 -13.27
CA ALA A 15 -0.43 -7.76 -12.13
C ALA A 15 0.61 -7.15 -11.18
N VAL A 16 1.79 -7.76 -11.05
CA VAL A 16 2.86 -7.26 -10.16
C VAL A 16 3.49 -6.00 -10.73
N LEU A 17 3.78 -5.96 -12.02
CA LEU A 17 4.41 -4.78 -12.65
C LEU A 17 3.43 -3.60 -12.72
N THR A 18 2.17 -3.83 -13.06
CA THR A 18 1.12 -2.80 -13.08
C THR A 18 0.88 -2.22 -11.67
N PHE A 19 0.88 -3.07 -10.63
CA PHE A 19 0.74 -2.63 -9.24
C PHE A 19 1.96 -1.88 -8.71
N LEU A 20 3.16 -2.20 -9.19
CA LEU A 20 4.40 -1.54 -8.80
C LEU A 20 4.61 -0.18 -9.50
N LEU A 21 4.01 0.02 -10.67
CA LEU A 21 4.22 1.23 -11.49
C LEU A 21 3.22 2.35 -11.23
N TYR A 22 1.99 2.04 -10.80
CA TYR A 22 0.92 3.03 -10.61
C TYR A 22 0.48 3.17 -9.15
N SER A 23 0.23 4.41 -8.70
CA SER A 23 -0.47 4.69 -7.44
C SER A 23 -1.98 4.48 -7.66
N GLY A 24 -2.42 3.22 -7.60
CA GLY A 24 -3.84 2.90 -7.62
C GLY A 24 -4.49 3.29 -6.30
N CYS A 25 -5.38 4.26 -6.30
CA CYS A 25 -6.29 4.55 -5.20
C CYS A 25 -7.31 3.41 -5.11
N SER A 26 -7.06 2.41 -4.26
CA SER A 26 -8.08 1.43 -3.92
C SER A 26 -8.94 1.98 -2.79
N GLN A 27 -10.06 2.60 -3.13
CA GLN A 27 -11.18 2.70 -2.20
C GLN A 27 -11.76 1.30 -2.00
N GLN A 28 -11.67 0.80 -0.78
CA GLN A 28 -12.47 -0.33 -0.34
C GLN A 28 -13.92 0.16 -0.18
N ASP A 29 -14.77 -0.27 -1.10
CA ASP A 29 -16.22 -0.19 -0.93
C ASP A 29 -16.64 -1.21 0.13
N SER A 30 -17.05 -0.72 1.29
CA SER A 30 -17.79 -1.47 2.28
C SER A 30 -19.25 -1.57 1.84
N ALA A 31 -19.61 -2.61 1.14
CA ALA A 31 -21.00 -2.95 0.85
C ALA A 31 -21.63 -3.57 2.10
N ALA A 32 -22.46 -2.81 2.78
CA ALA A 32 -23.41 -3.32 3.77
C ALA A 32 -24.58 -4.00 3.03
N SER A 33 -24.61 -5.33 3.07
CA SER A 33 -25.75 -6.11 2.60
C SER A 33 -26.77 -6.22 3.75
N THR A 34 -27.86 -5.47 3.66
CA THR A 34 -29.07 -5.71 4.42
C THR A 34 -29.96 -6.68 3.64
N GLY A 35 -29.92 -7.94 4.03
CA GLY A 35 -30.85 -8.96 3.56
C GLY A 35 -31.74 -9.41 4.71
N GLY A 36 -32.97 -8.92 4.77
CA GLY A 36 -34.01 -9.43 5.65
C GLY A 36 -34.51 -10.80 5.16
N GLY A 37 -34.40 -11.78 6.00
CA GLY A 37 -34.97 -13.10 5.79
C GLY A 37 -35.81 -13.51 7.00
N THR A 38 -37.10 -13.63 6.79
CA THR A 38 -38.14 -14.03 7.74
C THR A 38 -37.90 -15.44 8.30
N SER A 39 -37.85 -15.53 9.61
CA SER A 39 -37.80 -16.79 10.37
C SER A 39 -39.17 -17.37 10.54
N ALA A 40 -39.35 -18.64 10.15
CA ALA A 40 -40.46 -19.49 10.60
C ALA A 40 -40.02 -20.37 11.79
N PRO A 41 -40.87 -20.64 12.77
CA PRO A 41 -40.48 -21.33 13.99
C PRO A 41 -40.47 -22.84 13.81
N ILE A 42 -39.40 -23.50 14.23
CA ILE A 42 -39.33 -24.96 14.36
C ILE A 42 -39.56 -25.31 15.82
N THR A 43 -40.61 -26.10 16.02
CA THR A 43 -41.08 -26.66 17.28
C THR A 43 -40.08 -27.66 17.86
N SER A 44 -39.75 -27.47 19.13
CA SER A 44 -39.00 -28.40 19.96
C SER A 44 -39.81 -29.58 20.42
N THR A 45 -39.35 -30.79 20.17
CA THR A 45 -39.81 -31.99 20.89
C THR A 45 -38.66 -32.49 21.78
N PRO A 46 -38.91 -32.82 23.06
CA PRO A 46 -37.87 -33.30 23.96
C PRO A 46 -37.71 -34.82 23.83
N ILE A 47 -36.46 -35.27 23.68
CA ILE A 47 -36.12 -36.68 23.89
C ILE A 47 -35.47 -36.80 25.27
N ALA A 48 -36.17 -37.52 26.13
CA ALA A 48 -35.74 -37.86 27.48
C ALA A 48 -34.81 -39.09 27.49
N SER A 49 -33.83 -39.02 28.35
CA SER A 49 -33.18 -40.07 29.14
C SER A 49 -32.60 -41.32 28.46
N ALA A 50 -31.29 -41.40 28.47
CA ALA A 50 -30.56 -42.63 28.84
C ALA A 50 -29.35 -42.20 29.70
N LEU A 51 -29.54 -42.31 31.01
CA LEU A 51 -28.52 -42.20 32.04
C LEU A 51 -27.87 -43.55 32.28
N ASP A 52 -26.65 -43.47 32.82
CA ASP A 52 -25.90 -44.46 33.53
C ASP A 52 -25.00 -45.39 32.70
N ASN A 53 -23.76 -44.89 32.55
CA ASN A 53 -22.57 -45.68 32.91
C ASN A 53 -21.36 -44.70 32.99
N ALA A 54 -21.26 -44.00 34.12
CA ALA A 54 -20.07 -43.22 34.45
C ALA A 54 -18.95 -44.18 34.90
N VAL A 55 -17.99 -44.42 34.02
CA VAL A 55 -16.69 -44.96 34.42
C VAL A 55 -15.96 -43.86 35.19
N PRO A 56 -15.42 -44.12 36.37
CA PRO A 56 -14.67 -43.11 37.14
C PRO A 56 -13.44 -42.69 36.32
N VAL A 57 -13.42 -41.43 35.92
CA VAL A 57 -12.21 -40.81 35.31
C VAL A 57 -11.12 -40.85 36.38
N ALA A 58 -10.17 -41.75 36.20
CA ALA A 58 -8.95 -41.79 37.00
C ALA A 58 -8.31 -40.40 36.98
N ASN A 59 -7.91 -39.93 38.15
CA ASN A 59 -7.24 -38.67 38.40
C ASN A 59 -5.94 -38.64 37.58
N ILE A 60 -5.98 -38.14 36.36
CA ILE A 60 -4.80 -37.89 35.53
C ILE A 60 -4.15 -36.64 36.17
N PRO A 61 -2.97 -36.75 36.79
CA PRO A 61 -2.31 -35.58 37.35
C PRO A 61 -2.06 -34.58 36.23
N ALA A 62 -2.38 -33.30 36.50
CA ALA A 62 -2.08 -32.20 35.57
C ALA A 62 -0.62 -32.31 35.13
N PRO A 63 -0.30 -32.10 33.84
CA PRO A 63 1.07 -32.13 33.38
C PRO A 63 1.90 -31.15 34.24
N LYS A 64 2.92 -31.66 34.88
CA LYS A 64 3.87 -30.82 35.66
C LYS A 64 4.37 -29.71 34.73
N GLU A 65 4.30 -28.44 35.20
CA GLU A 65 5.03 -27.33 34.56
C GLU A 65 6.49 -27.78 34.37
N PRO A 66 7.10 -27.54 33.18
CA PRO A 66 8.51 -27.83 33.01
C PRO A 66 9.29 -27.04 34.05
N ALA A 67 10.04 -27.75 34.90
CA ALA A 67 10.92 -27.12 35.86
C ALA A 67 11.93 -26.25 35.08
N LYS A 68 12.42 -25.14 35.69
CA LYS A 68 13.47 -24.30 35.06
C LYS A 68 14.68 -25.10 34.57
N ALA A 69 14.92 -26.27 35.15
CA ALA A 69 15.97 -27.18 34.75
C ALA A 69 15.76 -27.87 33.38
N ASP A 70 14.54 -27.87 32.87
CA ASP A 70 14.18 -28.52 31.60
C ASP A 70 14.20 -27.56 30.40
N LEU A 71 14.47 -26.25 30.65
CA LEU A 71 14.59 -25.25 29.59
C LEU A 71 16.03 -25.18 29.09
N GLY A 72 16.22 -25.23 27.77
CA GLY A 72 17.54 -25.01 27.17
C GLY A 72 18.03 -23.57 27.29
N ASP A 73 19.26 -23.33 26.86
CA ASP A 73 19.80 -21.97 26.77
C ASP A 73 18.89 -21.07 25.93
N GLY A 74 18.52 -19.90 26.45
CA GLY A 74 17.63 -18.99 25.81
C GLY A 74 17.12 -17.85 26.67
N LEU A 75 16.44 -16.92 26.06
CA LEU A 75 15.73 -15.82 26.72
C LEU A 75 14.23 -16.12 26.67
N TYR A 76 13.59 -16.05 27.85
CA TYR A 76 12.17 -16.39 27.96
C TYR A 76 11.40 -15.29 28.69
N ALA A 77 10.09 -15.22 28.42
CA ALA A 77 9.14 -14.39 29.14
C ALA A 77 8.04 -15.28 29.75
N GLU A 78 7.88 -15.26 31.07
CA GLU A 78 6.77 -15.87 31.78
C GLU A 78 5.67 -14.80 31.96
N PHE A 79 4.53 -14.96 31.31
CA PHE A 79 3.33 -14.16 31.53
C PHE A 79 2.50 -14.80 32.64
N ASN A 80 2.24 -14.06 33.70
CA ASN A 80 1.26 -14.45 34.69
C ASN A 80 -0.07 -13.78 34.39
N THR A 81 -1.06 -14.56 33.98
CA THR A 81 -2.36 -14.04 33.55
C THR A 81 -3.50 -14.49 34.48
N THR A 82 -4.68 -13.91 34.32
CA THR A 82 -5.88 -14.36 35.04
C THR A 82 -6.32 -15.80 34.69
N LYS A 83 -5.80 -16.37 33.59
CA LYS A 83 -6.11 -17.74 33.13
C LYS A 83 -4.97 -18.74 33.39
N GLY A 84 -3.87 -18.30 33.98
CA GLY A 84 -2.69 -19.12 34.23
C GLY A 84 -1.43 -18.52 33.66
N LYS A 85 -0.37 -19.30 33.65
CA LYS A 85 0.95 -18.91 33.16
C LYS A 85 1.10 -19.27 31.70
N ILE A 86 1.82 -18.41 30.94
CA ILE A 86 2.23 -18.64 29.56
C ILE A 86 3.74 -18.43 29.51
N LEU A 87 4.48 -19.45 29.13
CA LEU A 87 5.92 -19.36 28.92
C LEU A 87 6.19 -19.17 27.41
N LEU A 88 6.97 -18.13 27.10
CA LEU A 88 7.34 -17.73 25.75
C LEU A 88 8.86 -17.75 25.60
N SER A 89 9.38 -18.32 24.52
CA SER A 89 10.77 -18.12 24.09
C SER A 89 10.87 -16.84 23.28
N LEU A 90 11.95 -16.07 23.44
CA LEU A 90 12.19 -14.81 22.74
C LEU A 90 13.36 -14.95 21.76
N GLU A 91 13.17 -14.46 20.53
CA GLU A 91 14.13 -14.56 19.42
C GLU A 91 15.15 -13.40 19.46
N PHE A 92 15.88 -13.29 20.57
CA PHE A 92 16.78 -12.17 20.87
C PHE A 92 18.01 -12.08 19.94
N GLU A 93 18.40 -13.16 19.27
CA GLU A 93 19.47 -13.16 18.28
C GLU A 93 18.99 -12.69 16.88
N LYS A 94 17.72 -12.97 16.52
CA LYS A 94 17.16 -12.67 15.20
C LYS A 94 16.43 -11.33 15.17
N THR A 95 15.79 -10.94 16.28
CA THR A 95 15.05 -9.69 16.41
C THR A 95 15.48 -8.94 17.69
N PRO A 96 16.78 -8.63 17.83
CA PRO A 96 17.37 -8.10 19.06
C PRO A 96 16.77 -6.77 19.51
N LEU A 97 16.45 -5.87 18.57
CA LEU A 97 15.87 -4.56 18.89
C LEU A 97 14.46 -4.70 19.44
N THR A 98 13.64 -5.54 18.82
CA THR A 98 12.26 -5.82 19.25
C THR A 98 12.23 -6.50 20.61
N VAL A 99 13.11 -7.49 20.80
CA VAL A 99 13.23 -8.18 22.09
C VAL A 99 13.78 -7.25 23.16
N ALA A 100 14.78 -6.38 22.88
CA ALA A 100 15.28 -5.40 23.85
C ALA A 100 14.19 -4.40 24.25
N ASN A 101 13.37 -3.95 23.29
CA ASN A 101 12.21 -3.11 23.57
C ASN A 101 11.23 -3.82 24.53
N PHE A 102 10.85 -5.05 24.20
CA PHE A 102 9.90 -5.82 25.00
C PHE A 102 10.44 -6.11 26.41
N VAL A 103 11.68 -6.59 26.51
CA VAL A 103 12.34 -6.90 27.80
C VAL A 103 12.49 -5.65 28.65
N GLY A 104 12.95 -4.55 28.07
CA GLY A 104 13.14 -3.28 28.79
C GLY A 104 11.84 -2.69 29.32
N LEU A 105 10.76 -2.78 28.56
CA LEU A 105 9.42 -2.42 29.01
C LEU A 105 8.92 -3.36 30.12
N ALA A 106 9.14 -4.67 29.99
CA ALA A 106 8.74 -5.67 31.00
C ALA A 106 9.48 -5.49 32.34
N GLU A 107 10.77 -5.15 32.30
CA GLU A 107 11.60 -4.93 33.46
C GLU A 107 11.57 -3.50 34.01
N GLY A 108 10.99 -2.55 33.27
CA GLY A 108 10.95 -1.13 33.62
C GLY A 108 12.31 -0.42 33.45
N THR A 109 13.21 -0.99 32.66
CA THR A 109 14.57 -0.48 32.41
C THR A 109 14.69 0.37 31.14
N LYS A 110 13.64 0.38 30.33
CA LYS A 110 13.54 1.20 29.12
C LYS A 110 12.65 2.41 29.36
N ASP A 111 13.05 3.56 28.82
CA ASP A 111 12.26 4.77 28.88
C ASP A 111 10.91 4.61 28.12
N SER A 112 9.85 5.13 28.73
CA SER A 112 8.49 5.11 28.17
C SER A 112 7.69 6.31 28.69
N ASN A 113 6.41 6.41 28.29
CA ASN A 113 5.49 7.39 28.84
C ASN A 113 4.95 7.05 30.25
N LYS A 114 5.46 5.98 30.88
CA LYS A 114 5.24 5.67 32.29
C LYS A 114 6.43 6.14 33.13
N PRO A 115 6.26 6.35 34.44
CA PRO A 115 7.36 6.69 35.34
C PRO A 115 8.51 5.69 35.24
N LYS A 116 9.75 6.17 35.35
CA LYS A 116 10.95 5.34 35.29
C LYS A 116 10.91 4.22 36.33
N GLY A 117 11.29 3.02 35.93
CA GLY A 117 11.25 1.83 36.79
C GLY A 117 9.91 1.10 36.79
N THR A 118 8.89 1.64 36.15
CA THR A 118 7.58 0.98 36.04
C THR A 118 7.64 -0.20 35.08
N LYS A 119 7.28 -1.39 35.55
CA LYS A 119 7.06 -2.55 34.69
C LYS A 119 5.85 -2.32 33.81
N PHE A 120 6.11 -2.06 32.53
CA PHE A 120 5.11 -1.49 31.62
C PHE A 120 3.89 -2.37 31.43
N TYR A 121 4.07 -3.69 31.38
CA TYR A 121 3.02 -4.65 31.05
C TYR A 121 2.18 -5.10 32.24
N ASP A 122 2.65 -4.88 33.46
CA ASP A 122 1.97 -5.37 34.65
C ASP A 122 0.57 -4.73 34.80
N GLY A 123 -0.44 -5.58 34.95
CA GLY A 123 -1.84 -5.20 35.11
C GLY A 123 -2.58 -4.81 33.82
N LEU A 124 -1.93 -4.89 32.65
CA LEU A 124 -2.59 -4.58 31.37
C LEU A 124 -3.58 -5.66 30.95
N ASN A 125 -4.56 -5.27 30.14
CA ASN A 125 -5.57 -6.18 29.63
C ASN A 125 -5.22 -6.73 28.25
N PHE A 126 -5.72 -7.93 27.94
CA PHE A 126 -5.89 -8.38 26.56
C PHE A 126 -7.13 -7.68 25.99
N HIS A 127 -6.92 -6.53 25.39
CA HIS A 127 -8.01 -5.64 24.94
C HIS A 127 -8.69 -6.10 23.65
N ARG A 128 -8.05 -6.99 22.88
CA ARG A 128 -8.60 -7.56 21.65
C ARG A 128 -8.30 -9.06 21.59
N VAL A 129 -9.36 -9.86 21.52
CA VAL A 129 -9.30 -11.31 21.38
C VAL A 129 -10.22 -11.68 20.24
N ILE A 130 -9.72 -12.39 19.26
CA ILE A 130 -10.51 -12.91 18.14
C ILE A 130 -10.28 -14.41 18.07
N ALA A 131 -11.34 -15.15 18.26
CA ALA A 131 -11.32 -16.61 18.16
C ALA A 131 -10.73 -17.05 16.81
N ASP A 132 -9.98 -18.15 16.80
CA ASP A 132 -9.31 -18.67 15.61
C ASP A 132 -8.37 -17.69 14.89
N PHE A 133 -7.95 -16.64 15.59
CA PHE A 133 -6.96 -15.71 15.05
C PHE A 133 -5.86 -15.42 16.07
N MET A 134 -6.11 -14.58 17.08
CA MET A 134 -5.07 -14.17 18.04
C MET A 134 -5.66 -13.54 19.30
N ILE A 135 -4.84 -13.45 20.35
CA ILE A 135 -5.01 -12.55 21.49
C ILE A 135 -4.03 -11.38 21.37
N GLN A 136 -4.47 -10.16 21.67
CA GLN A 136 -3.65 -8.95 21.59
C GLN A 136 -3.67 -8.18 22.91
N GLY A 137 -2.47 -7.85 23.41
CA GLY A 137 -2.24 -7.11 24.63
C GLY A 137 -1.21 -5.99 24.47
N GLY A 138 -0.71 -5.45 25.60
CA GLY A 138 0.37 -4.45 25.61
C GLY A 138 -0.07 -3.01 25.37
N CYS A 139 -1.37 -2.71 25.31
CA CYS A 139 -1.90 -1.36 25.23
C CYS A 139 -2.09 -0.79 26.65
N PRO A 140 -1.38 0.29 27.05
CA PRO A 140 -1.49 0.84 28.42
C PRO A 140 -2.87 1.45 28.73
N GLN A 141 -3.62 1.84 27.69
CA GLN A 141 -4.97 2.41 27.83
C GLN A 141 -6.06 1.34 27.68
N GLY A 142 -5.72 0.10 27.28
CA GLY A 142 -6.68 -0.97 27.06
C GLY A 142 -7.65 -0.76 25.88
N THR A 143 -7.38 0.22 25.01
CA THR A 143 -8.24 0.61 23.88
C THR A 143 -7.73 0.13 22.52
N GLY A 144 -6.46 -0.26 22.46
CA GLY A 144 -5.77 -0.61 21.22
C GLY A 144 -5.04 0.56 20.55
N THR A 145 -5.24 1.80 21.00
CA THR A 145 -4.60 3.00 20.44
C THR A 145 -3.35 3.46 21.21
N GLY A 146 -3.17 2.97 22.45
CA GLY A 146 -2.05 3.34 23.31
C GLY A 146 -0.74 2.62 23.01
N GLY A 147 0.36 3.22 23.47
CA GLY A 147 1.71 2.69 23.30
C GLY A 147 2.69 3.28 24.30
N PRO A 148 4.00 3.03 24.16
CA PRO A 148 5.02 3.43 25.12
C PRO A 148 5.49 4.90 24.98
N GLY A 149 4.88 5.67 24.07
CA GLY A 149 5.27 7.06 23.81
C GLY A 149 6.21 7.23 22.62
N TYR A 150 6.62 6.15 21.97
CA TYR A 150 7.46 6.15 20.77
C TYR A 150 7.05 5.02 19.82
N LYS A 151 7.60 5.06 18.61
CA LYS A 151 7.49 4.01 17.60
C LYS A 151 8.87 3.59 17.12
N PHE A 152 8.99 2.35 16.64
CA PHE A 152 10.22 1.84 16.04
C PHE A 152 9.96 0.96 14.82
N ALA A 153 10.98 0.81 13.99
CA ALA A 153 10.91 0.09 12.72
C ALA A 153 10.73 -1.42 12.91
N ASP A 154 10.12 -2.06 11.92
CA ASP A 154 10.00 -3.50 11.86
C ASP A 154 11.38 -4.18 11.80
N GLU A 155 11.45 -5.38 12.38
CA GLU A 155 12.63 -6.23 12.41
C GLU A 155 12.27 -7.59 11.85
N ILE A 156 12.10 -7.64 10.52
CA ILE A 156 11.64 -8.83 9.81
C ILE A 156 12.81 -9.77 9.54
N ASP A 157 12.77 -10.95 10.12
CA ASP A 157 13.65 -12.08 9.77
C ASP A 157 12.90 -13.05 8.85
N PRO A 158 13.45 -13.43 7.69
CA PRO A 158 12.76 -14.28 6.72
C PRO A 158 12.49 -15.70 7.22
N THR A 159 13.20 -16.15 8.28
CA THR A 159 13.01 -17.46 8.91
C THR A 159 11.91 -17.47 9.96
N LEU A 160 11.51 -16.28 10.45
CA LEU A 160 10.48 -16.11 11.47
C LEU A 160 9.14 -15.77 10.82
N LYS A 161 8.21 -16.72 10.88
CA LYS A 161 6.91 -16.63 10.20
C LYS A 161 5.76 -17.03 11.11
N HIS A 162 4.55 -16.61 10.76
CA HIS A 162 3.31 -16.92 11.46
C HIS A 162 2.74 -18.29 11.02
N ILE A 163 3.54 -19.35 11.21
CA ILE A 163 3.27 -20.71 10.67
C ILE A 163 2.26 -21.54 11.46
N GLY A 164 1.85 -21.08 12.65
CA GLY A 164 1.00 -21.88 13.51
C GLY A 164 0.46 -21.12 14.73
N PRO A 165 -0.12 -21.83 15.68
CA PRO A 165 -0.50 -21.28 16.97
C PRO A 165 0.75 -20.91 17.80
N GLY A 166 0.58 -19.98 18.74
CA GLY A 166 1.59 -19.60 19.71
C GLY A 166 2.67 -18.67 19.21
N ILE A 167 2.60 -18.11 18.03
CA ILE A 167 3.57 -17.14 17.51
C ILE A 167 3.35 -15.78 18.20
N LEU A 168 4.40 -15.28 18.85
CA LEU A 168 4.44 -13.95 19.47
C LEU A 168 4.98 -12.93 18.47
N SER A 169 4.17 -11.92 18.17
CA SER A 169 4.48 -10.92 17.15
C SER A 169 4.05 -9.52 17.56
N MET A 170 4.69 -8.48 16.98
CA MET A 170 4.34 -7.09 17.25
C MET A 170 3.06 -6.68 16.53
N ALA A 171 2.13 -6.06 17.26
CA ALA A 171 1.01 -5.34 16.65
C ALA A 171 1.50 -3.95 16.20
N ASN A 172 1.13 -3.56 14.97
CA ASN A 172 1.44 -2.26 14.39
C ASN A 172 0.27 -1.72 13.54
N SER A 173 0.33 -0.46 13.16
CA SER A 173 -0.64 0.22 12.28
C SER A 173 -0.04 0.52 10.89
N GLY A 174 0.88 -0.32 10.43
CA GLY A 174 1.64 -0.18 9.20
C GLY A 174 3.15 -0.16 9.45
N PRO A 175 3.97 -0.05 8.43
CA PRO A 175 5.43 -0.11 8.53
C PRO A 175 6.00 0.88 9.54
N ALA A 176 7.00 0.42 10.32
CA ALA A 176 7.73 1.23 11.30
C ALA A 176 6.87 1.88 12.40
N THR A 177 5.75 1.25 12.77
CA THR A 177 4.86 1.75 13.83
C THR A 177 4.77 0.84 15.05
N ASN A 178 5.76 -0.03 15.27
CA ASN A 178 5.82 -0.88 16.45
C ASN A 178 5.97 -0.03 17.73
N GLY A 179 5.37 -0.50 18.81
CA GLY A 179 5.42 0.15 20.12
C GLY A 179 5.52 -0.88 21.25
N SER A 180 4.49 -0.96 22.12
CA SER A 180 4.40 -1.94 23.18
C SER A 180 3.39 -3.07 22.89
N GLN A 181 2.51 -2.92 21.90
CA GLN A 181 1.46 -3.89 21.66
C GLN A 181 2.00 -5.13 20.95
N PHE A 182 1.56 -6.29 21.40
CA PHE A 182 1.90 -7.60 20.83
C PHE A 182 0.66 -8.46 20.67
N PHE A 183 0.76 -9.52 19.87
CA PHE A 183 -0.28 -10.55 19.78
C PHE A 183 0.35 -11.95 19.81
N ILE A 184 -0.46 -12.93 20.23
CA ILE A 184 -0.11 -14.36 20.21
C ILE A 184 -1.16 -15.08 19.39
N THR A 185 -0.74 -15.86 18.42
CA THR A 185 -1.62 -16.52 17.45
C THR A 185 -2.34 -17.74 18.02
N HIS A 186 -3.60 -17.98 17.59
CA HIS A 186 -4.33 -19.23 17.81
C HIS A 186 -4.12 -20.25 16.70
N LYS A 187 -3.76 -19.79 15.48
CA LYS A 187 -3.48 -20.61 14.31
C LYS A 187 -2.49 -19.91 13.36
N ALA A 188 -2.12 -20.56 12.27
CA ALA A 188 -1.29 -19.95 11.24
C ALA A 188 -1.95 -18.71 10.62
N THR A 189 -1.17 -17.63 10.44
CA THR A 189 -1.62 -16.35 9.87
C THR A 189 -0.60 -15.82 8.85
N PRO A 190 -0.36 -16.58 7.73
CA PRO A 190 0.75 -16.29 6.81
C PRO A 190 0.62 -14.93 6.10
N TRP A 191 -0.57 -14.34 6.03
CA TRP A 191 -0.79 -13.00 5.47
C TRP A 191 -0.17 -11.87 6.29
N LEU A 192 0.31 -12.15 7.52
CA LEU A 192 1.03 -11.22 8.40
C LEU A 192 2.55 -11.30 8.20
N ASP A 193 3.05 -12.29 7.48
CA ASP A 193 4.48 -12.46 7.19
C ASP A 193 5.05 -11.25 6.45
N GLY A 194 6.21 -10.78 6.88
CA GLY A 194 6.85 -9.60 6.32
C GLY A 194 6.23 -8.25 6.69
N LYS A 195 5.13 -8.25 7.46
CA LYS A 195 4.42 -7.03 7.90
C LYS A 195 4.46 -6.82 9.41
N HIS A 196 4.56 -7.89 10.17
CA HIS A 196 4.62 -7.86 11.62
C HIS A 196 5.87 -8.62 12.09
N THR A 197 6.60 -8.03 13.04
CA THR A 197 7.83 -8.62 13.56
C THR A 197 7.50 -9.79 14.48
N VAL A 198 7.80 -11.00 14.06
CA VAL A 198 7.78 -12.18 14.94
C VAL A 198 9.02 -12.12 15.83
N PHE A 199 8.83 -12.15 17.15
CA PHE A 199 9.94 -12.05 18.10
C PHE A 199 9.93 -13.10 19.22
N GLY A 200 9.05 -14.11 19.10
CA GLY A 200 8.99 -15.22 20.03
C GLY A 200 7.91 -16.23 19.72
N LYS A 201 7.81 -17.23 20.56
CA LYS A 201 6.77 -18.27 20.47
C LYS A 201 6.49 -18.90 21.83
N VAL A 202 5.30 -19.45 21.98
CA VAL A 202 4.89 -20.29 23.11
C VAL A 202 5.77 -21.55 23.19
N VAL A 203 6.21 -21.91 24.39
CA VAL A 203 7.17 -23.02 24.60
C VAL A 203 6.46 -24.37 24.54
N GLY A 204 5.32 -24.51 25.17
CA GLY A 204 4.67 -25.80 25.33
C GLY A 204 3.17 -25.80 25.04
N PRO A 205 2.58 -27.00 24.84
CA PRO A 205 1.15 -27.13 24.59
C PRO A 205 0.28 -26.74 25.81
N ALA A 206 0.80 -26.84 27.03
CA ALA A 206 0.11 -26.37 28.23
C ALA A 206 -0.05 -24.85 28.22
N ASP A 207 1.01 -24.11 27.83
CA ASP A 207 0.98 -22.66 27.67
C ASP A 207 0.01 -22.23 26.57
N GLN A 208 -0.03 -22.97 25.44
CA GLN A 208 -0.97 -22.70 24.36
C GLN A 208 -2.44 -22.90 24.80
N LYS A 209 -2.73 -23.84 25.69
CA LYS A 209 -4.08 -23.97 26.27
C LYS A 209 -4.46 -22.72 27.05
N VAL A 210 -3.53 -22.12 27.79
CA VAL A 210 -3.79 -20.87 28.51
C VAL A 210 -4.01 -19.72 27.51
N VAL A 211 -3.22 -19.60 26.44
CA VAL A 211 -3.44 -18.61 25.35
C VAL A 211 -4.85 -18.75 24.79
N ASN A 212 -5.30 -19.99 24.52
CA ASN A 212 -6.63 -20.24 23.95
C ASN A 212 -7.78 -19.97 24.94
N ALA A 213 -7.50 -19.97 26.27
CA ALA A 213 -8.47 -19.67 27.33
C ALA A 213 -8.60 -18.17 27.65
N ILE A 214 -7.69 -17.33 27.15
CA ILE A 214 -7.73 -15.88 27.34
C ILE A 214 -8.95 -15.29 26.62
N ALA A 215 -9.74 -14.51 27.35
CA ALA A 215 -10.85 -13.74 26.84
C ALA A 215 -10.54 -12.23 26.85
N LYS A 216 -11.31 -11.45 26.07
CA LYS A 216 -11.20 -9.98 26.08
C LYS A 216 -11.45 -9.44 27.48
N GLY A 217 -10.51 -8.63 27.98
CA GLY A 217 -10.56 -8.05 29.32
C GLY A 217 -9.75 -8.84 30.37
N ASP A 218 -9.35 -10.08 30.10
CA ASP A 218 -8.44 -10.83 30.99
C ASP A 218 -7.14 -10.04 31.16
N LYS A 219 -6.52 -10.18 32.35
CA LYS A 219 -5.34 -9.39 32.72
C LYS A 219 -4.04 -10.16 32.52
N LEU A 220 -3.03 -9.45 32.08
CA LEU A 220 -1.62 -9.79 32.21
C LEU A 220 -1.14 -9.19 33.54
N ASN A 221 -1.17 -10.01 34.61
CA ASN A 221 -0.84 -9.55 35.96
C ASN A 221 0.62 -9.13 36.09
N SER A 222 1.55 -9.91 35.47
CA SER A 222 2.96 -9.56 35.43
C SER A 222 3.71 -10.30 34.32
N VAL A 223 4.84 -9.74 33.92
CA VAL A 223 5.80 -10.35 32.99
C VAL A 223 7.13 -10.53 33.71
N LYS A 224 7.65 -11.77 33.73
CA LYS A 224 8.97 -12.10 34.28
C LYS A 224 9.89 -12.57 33.17
N ILE A 225 11.05 -11.94 33.05
CA ILE A 225 12.10 -12.34 32.12
C ILE A 225 13.02 -13.37 32.75
N ILE A 226 13.29 -14.45 32.01
CA ILE A 226 14.14 -15.58 32.44
C ILE A 226 15.27 -15.70 31.43
N ARG A 227 16.52 -15.76 31.94
CA ARG A 227 17.75 -15.83 31.15
C ARG A 227 18.50 -17.11 31.50
N ILE A 228 18.73 -18.00 30.53
CA ILE A 228 19.45 -19.26 30.68
C ILE A 228 20.58 -19.27 29.64
N GLY A 229 21.80 -19.64 30.07
CA GLY A 229 22.99 -19.61 29.24
C GLY A 229 23.63 -18.22 29.11
N GLU A 230 24.88 -18.18 28.70
CA GLU A 230 25.70 -16.97 28.73
C GLU A 230 25.21 -15.86 27.81
N LYS A 231 24.75 -16.20 26.60
CA LYS A 231 24.23 -15.21 25.66
C LYS A 231 22.98 -14.51 26.20
N ALA A 232 22.04 -15.27 26.76
CA ALA A 232 20.82 -14.70 27.32
C ALA A 232 21.09 -13.87 28.60
N LYS A 233 22.04 -14.28 29.45
CA LYS A 233 22.46 -13.50 30.61
C LYS A 233 23.12 -12.18 30.22
N ALA A 234 23.89 -12.16 29.13
CA ALA A 234 24.51 -10.95 28.58
C ALA A 234 23.51 -9.99 27.91
N PHE A 235 22.36 -10.49 27.47
CA PHE A 235 21.34 -9.68 26.78
C PHE A 235 20.58 -8.77 27.76
N LYS A 236 20.62 -7.47 27.50
CA LYS A 236 19.96 -6.45 28.32
C LYS A 236 18.80 -5.82 27.56
N GLY A 237 17.74 -5.43 28.29
CA GLY A 237 16.62 -4.66 27.75
C GLY A 237 16.67 -3.17 28.10
N ASP A 238 17.75 -2.69 28.72
CA ASP A 238 17.84 -1.30 29.18
C ASP A 238 17.96 -0.30 28.01
N GLU A 239 17.68 0.97 28.30
CA GLU A 239 17.69 2.03 27.31
C GLU A 239 19.06 2.19 26.61
N ALA A 240 20.16 1.96 27.34
CA ALA A 240 21.51 2.06 26.77
C ALA A 240 21.78 0.95 25.75
N HIS A 241 21.38 -0.28 26.05
CA HIS A 241 21.51 -1.41 25.14
C HIS A 241 20.60 -1.25 23.91
N TYR A 242 19.36 -0.80 24.11
CA TYR A 242 18.44 -0.51 23.01
C TYR A 242 19.01 0.55 22.04
N LYS A 243 19.53 1.67 22.57
CA LYS A 243 20.19 2.71 21.76
C LYS A 243 21.41 2.19 21.02
N LYS A 244 22.21 1.34 21.66
CA LYS A 244 23.34 0.67 21.00
C LYS A 244 22.87 -0.18 19.82
N LEU A 245 21.86 -1.04 20.02
CA LEU A 245 21.29 -1.86 18.93
C LEU A 245 20.77 -1.02 17.78
N MET A 246 20.10 0.12 18.05
CA MET A 246 19.67 1.08 17.02
C MET A 246 20.87 1.60 16.22
N THR A 247 21.91 2.06 16.91
CA THR A 247 23.11 2.59 16.27
C THR A 247 23.84 1.53 15.43
N ASP A 248 23.96 0.32 15.95
CA ASP A 248 24.61 -0.80 15.26
C ASP A 248 23.80 -1.22 14.00
N LYS A 249 22.48 -1.18 14.09
CA LYS A 249 21.58 -1.43 12.94
C LYS A 249 21.73 -0.37 11.86
N GLU A 250 21.80 0.92 12.23
CA GLU A 250 22.04 2.01 11.28
C GLU A 250 23.43 1.90 10.61
N LYS A 251 24.48 1.63 11.39
CA LYS A 251 25.82 1.38 10.84
C LYS A 251 25.85 0.20 9.89
N SER A 252 25.19 -0.92 10.25
CA SER A 252 25.09 -2.10 9.39
C SER A 252 24.36 -1.81 8.07
N LYS A 253 23.29 -0.99 8.12
CA LYS A 253 22.62 -0.52 6.91
C LYS A 253 23.55 0.31 6.03
N THR A 254 24.28 1.26 6.61
CA THR A 254 25.22 2.11 5.88
C THR A 254 26.30 1.29 5.20
N VAL A 255 26.93 0.35 5.91
CA VAL A 255 27.95 -0.54 5.32
C VAL A 255 27.38 -1.41 4.19
N LYS A 256 26.19 -1.99 4.37
CA LYS A 256 25.52 -2.76 3.30
C LYS A 256 25.18 -1.88 2.09
N PHE A 257 24.73 -0.66 2.35
CA PHE A 257 24.45 0.32 1.31
C PHE A 257 25.70 0.68 0.50
N GLU A 258 26.79 1.03 1.16
CA GLU A 258 28.06 1.37 0.50
C GLU A 258 28.59 0.18 -0.31
N ALA A 259 28.53 -1.02 0.24
CA ALA A 259 28.94 -2.24 -0.47
C ALA A 259 28.09 -2.50 -1.72
N GLN A 260 26.76 -2.36 -1.61
CA GLN A 260 25.86 -2.52 -2.75
C GLN A 260 26.08 -1.44 -3.81
N MET A 261 26.21 -0.18 -3.41
CA MET A 261 26.47 0.93 -4.32
C MET A 261 27.79 0.76 -5.09
N LYS A 262 28.84 0.30 -4.39
CA LYS A 262 30.13 0.03 -5.03
C LYS A 262 30.00 -1.10 -6.06
N LYS A 263 29.36 -2.21 -5.68
CA LYS A 263 29.14 -3.35 -6.59
C LYS A 263 28.30 -2.93 -7.81
N ASP A 264 27.19 -2.23 -7.59
CA ASP A 264 26.33 -1.73 -8.68
C ASP A 264 27.13 -0.79 -9.59
N ALA A 265 27.95 0.11 -9.03
CA ALA A 265 28.74 1.07 -9.81
C ALA A 265 29.73 0.34 -10.75
N GLU A 266 30.46 -0.65 -10.27
CA GLU A 266 31.39 -1.45 -11.07
C GLU A 266 30.66 -2.15 -12.24
N GLN A 267 29.54 -2.81 -11.96
CA GLN A 267 28.74 -3.52 -12.97
C GLN A 267 28.09 -2.57 -13.99
N ILE A 268 27.67 -1.39 -13.53
CA ILE A 268 27.08 -0.37 -14.40
C ILE A 268 28.11 0.24 -15.33
N GLU A 269 29.33 0.53 -14.87
CA GLU A 269 30.38 1.08 -15.75
C GLU A 269 30.80 0.05 -16.81
N GLU A 270 30.86 -1.24 -16.48
CA GLU A 270 31.08 -2.30 -17.44
C GLU A 270 29.96 -2.36 -18.50
N LEU A 271 28.69 -2.33 -18.05
CA LEU A 271 27.53 -2.28 -18.94
C LEU A 271 27.56 -1.05 -19.86
N VAL A 272 27.88 0.12 -19.31
CA VAL A 272 27.96 1.38 -20.08
C VAL A 272 29.05 1.30 -21.15
N ALA A 273 30.22 0.76 -20.81
CA ALA A 273 31.31 0.60 -21.76
C ALA A 273 30.92 -0.36 -22.92
N ASP A 274 30.26 -1.47 -22.59
CA ASP A 274 29.78 -2.44 -23.59
C ASP A 274 28.70 -1.83 -24.50
N LEU A 275 27.71 -1.14 -23.93
CA LEU A 275 26.65 -0.47 -24.69
C LEU A 275 27.20 0.61 -25.64
N LYS A 276 28.11 1.46 -25.16
CA LYS A 276 28.76 2.48 -26.01
C LYS A 276 29.51 1.86 -27.17
N LYS A 277 30.29 0.81 -26.91
CA LYS A 277 31.05 0.08 -27.94
C LYS A 277 30.13 -0.58 -28.97
N LYS A 278 29.09 -1.26 -28.49
CA LYS A 278 28.14 -2.03 -29.32
C LYS A 278 27.29 -1.12 -30.22
N HIS A 279 26.75 -0.04 -29.66
CA HIS A 279 25.79 0.82 -30.34
C HIS A 279 26.39 2.10 -30.92
N LYS A 280 27.69 2.37 -30.65
CA LYS A 280 28.40 3.58 -31.09
C LYS A 280 27.63 4.87 -30.72
N ALA A 281 27.01 4.88 -29.53
CA ALA A 281 26.18 5.95 -29.04
C ALA A 281 26.67 6.45 -27.68
N ASP A 282 26.39 7.71 -27.37
CA ASP A 282 26.80 8.33 -26.12
C ASP A 282 25.76 8.12 -25.01
N MET A 283 26.26 8.05 -23.77
CA MET A 283 25.43 8.03 -22.57
C MET A 283 24.97 9.44 -22.24
N VAL A 284 23.66 9.61 -22.10
CA VAL A 284 23.07 10.85 -21.60
C VAL A 284 22.87 10.73 -20.08
N THR A 285 23.28 11.76 -19.34
CA THR A 285 23.05 11.85 -17.90
C THR A 285 22.15 13.05 -17.61
N SER A 286 21.04 12.82 -16.95
CA SER A 286 20.10 13.87 -16.57
C SER A 286 20.51 14.59 -15.27
N LYS A 287 19.83 15.69 -14.94
CA LYS A 287 20.03 16.44 -13.70
C LYS A 287 19.69 15.66 -12.44
N THR A 288 18.84 14.65 -12.54
CA THR A 288 18.43 13.77 -11.43
C THR A 288 19.40 12.62 -11.17
N GLY A 289 20.40 12.45 -12.06
CA GLY A 289 21.37 11.36 -12.02
C GLY A 289 20.90 10.09 -12.77
N LEU A 290 19.74 10.13 -13.44
CA LEU A 290 19.34 9.08 -14.36
C LEU A 290 20.28 9.08 -15.56
N ARG A 291 20.69 7.89 -16.01
CA ARG A 291 21.51 7.72 -17.22
C ARG A 291 20.76 6.88 -18.25
N TYR A 292 20.88 7.22 -19.52
CA TYR A 292 20.35 6.39 -20.59
C TYR A 292 21.18 6.47 -21.86
N ILE A 293 21.08 5.44 -22.65
CA ILE A 293 21.66 5.36 -24.00
C ILE A 293 20.57 4.95 -24.99
N ILE A 294 20.49 5.65 -26.12
CA ILE A 294 19.61 5.27 -27.23
C ILE A 294 20.34 4.22 -28.04
N THR A 295 19.85 2.99 -28.00
CA THR A 295 20.46 1.85 -28.70
C THR A 295 19.92 1.67 -30.11
N GLN A 296 18.76 2.28 -30.39
CA GLN A 296 18.15 2.42 -31.71
C GLN A 296 17.31 3.71 -31.73
N SER A 297 17.54 4.55 -32.73
CA SER A 297 16.77 5.79 -32.90
C SER A 297 15.34 5.46 -33.35
N GLY A 298 14.38 6.20 -32.80
CA GLY A 298 13.01 6.18 -33.24
C GLY A 298 12.70 7.23 -34.30
N GLU A 299 11.50 7.14 -34.86
CA GLU A 299 11.02 8.04 -35.92
C GLU A 299 9.77 8.81 -35.47
N GLY A 300 9.47 9.90 -36.17
CA GLY A 300 8.27 10.72 -35.95
C GLY A 300 8.39 11.73 -34.82
N GLU A 301 7.23 12.26 -34.42
CA GLU A 301 7.12 13.25 -33.36
C GLU A 301 7.24 12.64 -31.97
N VAL A 302 7.59 13.46 -31.00
CA VAL A 302 7.57 13.05 -29.58
C VAL A 302 6.12 12.94 -29.13
N PRO A 303 5.73 11.85 -28.45
CA PRO A 303 4.37 11.70 -27.91
C PRO A 303 3.99 12.85 -26.96
N GLU A 304 2.73 13.27 -27.04
CA GLU A 304 2.19 14.35 -26.22
C GLU A 304 1.35 13.82 -25.04
N ASP A 305 1.08 14.69 -24.06
CA ASP A 305 0.19 14.37 -22.96
C ASP A 305 -1.16 13.83 -23.46
N GLY A 306 -1.57 12.70 -22.89
CA GLY A 306 -2.77 11.98 -23.28
C GLY A 306 -2.55 10.84 -24.30
N ASP A 307 -1.39 10.77 -24.97
CA ASP A 307 -1.04 9.62 -25.78
C ASP A 307 -0.72 8.40 -24.92
N ASN A 308 -0.88 7.20 -25.46
CA ASN A 308 -0.53 5.94 -24.83
C ASN A 308 0.71 5.34 -25.50
N LEU A 309 1.80 5.25 -24.76
CA LEU A 309 3.01 4.57 -25.20
C LEU A 309 2.80 3.06 -25.09
N MET A 310 2.98 2.34 -26.17
CA MET A 310 2.97 0.87 -26.19
C MET A 310 4.42 0.39 -26.08
N LEU A 311 4.83 0.01 -24.86
CA LEU A 311 6.23 -0.31 -24.53
C LEU A 311 6.43 -1.79 -24.27
N HIS A 312 7.42 -2.38 -24.90
CA HIS A 312 8.09 -3.53 -24.32
C HIS A 312 9.19 -3.04 -23.40
N LEU A 313 9.24 -3.65 -22.22
CA LEU A 313 10.29 -3.38 -21.25
C LEU A 313 10.84 -4.69 -20.68
N LYS A 314 12.14 -4.72 -20.49
CA LYS A 314 12.83 -5.70 -19.68
C LYS A 314 13.45 -5.00 -18.50
N PHE A 315 13.10 -5.46 -17.31
CA PHE A 315 13.51 -4.89 -16.05
C PHE A 315 14.49 -5.82 -15.35
N LYS A 316 15.69 -5.32 -15.03
CA LYS A 316 16.76 -6.09 -14.39
C LYS A 316 17.53 -5.28 -13.35
N LEU A 317 18.21 -5.99 -12.46
CA LEU A 317 19.18 -5.42 -11.52
C LEU A 317 20.54 -5.18 -12.21
N ALA A 318 21.44 -4.48 -11.51
CA ALA A 318 22.78 -4.18 -12.01
C ALA A 318 23.60 -5.46 -12.30
N ASP A 319 23.38 -6.55 -11.54
CA ASP A 319 24.02 -7.84 -11.73
C ASP A 319 23.46 -8.67 -12.91
N GLY A 320 22.51 -8.09 -13.65
CA GLY A 320 21.87 -8.74 -14.79
C GLY A 320 20.67 -9.63 -14.44
N GLN A 321 20.35 -9.83 -13.16
CA GLN A 321 19.16 -10.59 -12.76
C GLN A 321 17.91 -9.95 -13.34
N VAL A 322 17.18 -10.68 -14.18
CA VAL A 322 15.91 -10.24 -14.76
C VAL A 322 14.82 -10.35 -13.70
N ILE A 323 14.13 -9.25 -13.46
CA ILE A 323 12.99 -9.16 -12.54
C ILE A 323 11.69 -9.35 -13.30
N ASP A 324 11.59 -8.76 -14.50
CA ASP A 324 10.42 -8.87 -15.36
C ASP A 324 10.78 -8.58 -16.84
N ASP A 325 10.06 -9.19 -17.79
CA ASP A 325 10.18 -8.94 -19.22
C ASP A 325 8.81 -9.08 -19.91
N THR A 326 8.27 -7.98 -20.40
CA THR A 326 6.95 -7.98 -21.06
C THR A 326 6.94 -8.73 -22.39
N ARG A 327 8.12 -9.03 -22.97
CA ARG A 327 8.22 -9.80 -24.20
C ARG A 327 7.89 -11.28 -23.99
N GLU A 328 8.08 -11.79 -22.76
CA GLU A 328 7.68 -13.17 -22.41
C GLU A 328 6.17 -13.37 -22.57
N ASN A 329 5.39 -12.33 -22.30
CA ASN A 329 3.93 -12.33 -22.43
C ASN A 329 3.45 -11.88 -23.83
N LYS A 330 4.38 -11.51 -24.74
CA LYS A 330 4.10 -11.02 -26.10
C LYS A 330 3.13 -9.84 -26.17
N GLN A 331 2.96 -9.09 -25.09
CA GLN A 331 2.07 -7.94 -25.03
C GLN A 331 2.83 -6.72 -24.50
N PRO A 332 2.89 -5.62 -25.27
CA PRO A 332 3.45 -4.37 -24.80
C PRO A 332 2.58 -3.78 -23.69
N MET A 333 3.21 -3.10 -22.76
CA MET A 333 2.53 -2.36 -21.71
C MET A 333 2.07 -1.00 -22.26
N ALA A 334 0.82 -0.64 -22.02
CA ALA A 334 0.31 0.68 -22.33
C ALA A 334 0.59 1.64 -21.16
N ILE A 335 1.34 2.72 -21.42
CA ILE A 335 1.66 3.76 -20.44
C ILE A 335 1.17 5.10 -20.96
N PRO A 336 0.18 5.75 -20.31
CA PRO A 336 -0.25 7.09 -20.70
C PRO A 336 0.86 8.12 -20.44
N VAL A 337 1.12 8.98 -21.42
CA VAL A 337 2.03 10.12 -21.26
C VAL A 337 1.47 11.08 -20.21
N GLY A 338 2.32 11.56 -19.31
CA GLY A 338 1.92 12.43 -18.20
C GLY A 338 1.27 11.71 -17.02
N ALA A 339 1.14 10.37 -17.04
CA ALA A 339 0.65 9.62 -15.89
C ALA A 339 1.63 9.67 -14.71
N GLU A 340 1.09 9.85 -13.51
CA GLU A 340 1.90 9.77 -12.30
C GLU A 340 2.34 8.33 -12.03
N MET A 341 3.65 8.11 -12.04
CA MET A 341 4.26 6.80 -11.84
C MET A 341 5.00 6.73 -10.50
N ARG A 342 4.89 5.60 -9.80
CA ARG A 342 5.67 5.34 -8.57
C ARG A 342 7.17 5.30 -8.83
N LEU A 343 7.59 4.78 -9.98
CA LEU A 343 8.98 4.75 -10.43
C LEU A 343 9.31 6.01 -11.21
N LYS A 344 9.75 7.05 -10.51
CA LYS A 344 10.10 8.34 -11.11
C LYS A 344 11.17 8.22 -12.20
N GLY A 345 12.14 7.31 -12.00
CA GLY A 345 13.19 7.06 -12.98
C GLY A 345 12.69 6.40 -14.26
N LEU A 346 11.67 5.55 -14.22
CA LEU A 346 11.06 5.02 -15.43
C LEU A 346 10.25 6.08 -16.15
N ALA A 347 9.47 6.89 -15.44
CA ALA A 347 8.73 8.02 -16.02
C ALA A 347 9.66 8.99 -16.75
N GLU A 348 10.81 9.34 -16.15
CA GLU A 348 11.83 10.17 -16.78
C GLU A 348 12.49 9.45 -17.96
N GLY A 349 12.79 8.15 -17.82
CA GLY A 349 13.44 7.34 -18.84
C GLY A 349 12.65 7.15 -20.13
N ILE A 350 11.30 7.13 -20.05
CA ILE A 350 10.42 7.04 -21.22
C ILE A 350 10.12 8.41 -21.83
N SER A 351 10.38 9.48 -21.10
CA SER A 351 10.10 10.83 -21.58
C SER A 351 10.87 11.14 -22.87
N GLY A 352 10.18 11.69 -23.86
CA GLY A 352 10.76 12.06 -25.14
C GLY A 352 11.15 10.88 -26.04
N MET A 353 10.80 9.63 -25.72
CA MET A 353 10.97 8.50 -26.64
C MET A 353 10.09 8.68 -27.89
N LYS A 354 10.63 8.25 -29.03
CA LYS A 354 9.91 8.24 -30.32
C LYS A 354 9.52 6.79 -30.69
N LYS A 355 8.50 6.64 -31.54
CA LYS A 355 8.12 5.31 -32.05
C LYS A 355 9.29 4.60 -32.71
N GLY A 356 9.49 3.33 -32.39
CA GLY A 356 10.61 2.49 -32.84
C GLY A 356 11.91 2.72 -32.09
N GLU A 357 11.95 3.64 -31.10
CA GLU A 357 13.15 3.87 -30.30
C GLU A 357 13.38 2.75 -29.29
N HIS A 358 14.64 2.31 -29.21
CA HIS A 358 15.12 1.45 -28.14
C HIS A 358 16.04 2.25 -27.24
N ARG A 359 15.85 2.11 -25.95
CA ARG A 359 16.62 2.84 -24.94
C ARG A 359 16.98 1.92 -23.79
N THR A 360 18.23 1.95 -23.33
CA THR A 360 18.63 1.36 -22.06
C THR A 360 18.73 2.47 -21.02
N VAL A 361 17.95 2.36 -19.95
CA VAL A 361 17.85 3.38 -18.87
C VAL A 361 18.40 2.79 -17.59
N ILE A 362 19.32 3.50 -16.95
CA ILE A 362 19.93 3.16 -15.67
C ILE A 362 19.35 4.09 -14.61
N VAL A 363 18.57 3.52 -13.70
CA VAL A 363 17.80 4.25 -12.70
C VAL A 363 18.47 4.08 -11.33
N PRO A 364 19.05 5.14 -10.75
CA PRO A 364 19.61 5.07 -9.41
C PRO A 364 18.52 4.82 -8.38
N HIS A 365 18.86 4.18 -7.26
CA HIS A 365 17.89 3.75 -6.23
C HIS A 365 16.93 4.87 -5.78
N LYS A 366 17.39 6.13 -5.71
CA LYS A 366 16.56 7.30 -5.32
C LYS A 366 15.39 7.57 -6.26
N LEU A 367 15.53 7.21 -7.52
CA LEU A 367 14.48 7.30 -8.55
C LEU A 367 13.76 5.96 -8.78
N GLY A 368 14.17 4.92 -8.05
CA GLY A 368 13.66 3.57 -8.08
C GLY A 368 12.88 3.20 -6.81
N PHE A 369 13.26 2.08 -6.17
CA PHE A 369 12.60 1.57 -4.96
C PHE A 369 13.27 2.02 -3.65
N GLY A 370 14.23 2.93 -3.72
CA GLY A 370 14.86 3.56 -2.55
C GLY A 370 15.61 2.61 -1.64
N GLU A 371 15.63 2.96 -0.36
CA GLU A 371 16.33 2.22 0.70
C GLU A 371 15.65 0.90 1.09
N ALA A 372 14.38 0.76 0.81
CA ALA A 372 13.61 -0.41 1.21
C ALA A 372 13.68 -1.55 0.20
N GLY A 373 13.96 -1.26 -1.08
CA GLY A 373 13.77 -2.24 -2.14
C GLY A 373 12.30 -2.60 -2.34
N ALA A 374 12.01 -3.74 -2.96
CA ALA A 374 10.63 -4.20 -3.14
C ALA A 374 10.50 -5.72 -3.22
N GLY A 375 9.47 -6.25 -2.53
CA GLY A 375 8.96 -7.61 -2.68
C GLY A 375 9.95 -8.75 -2.46
N GLY A 376 11.07 -8.52 -1.78
CA GLY A 376 12.13 -9.49 -1.57
C GLY A 376 12.94 -9.84 -2.83
N LYS A 377 12.52 -9.35 -4.01
CA LYS A 377 13.22 -9.54 -5.29
C LYS A 377 14.15 -8.38 -5.64
N ILE A 378 13.84 -7.18 -5.19
CA ILE A 378 14.64 -5.98 -5.43
C ILE A 378 15.32 -5.60 -4.12
N PRO A 379 16.65 -5.72 -4.04
CA PRO A 379 17.40 -5.37 -2.83
C PRO A 379 17.23 -3.90 -2.42
N PRO A 380 17.44 -3.58 -1.13
CA PRO A 380 17.63 -2.20 -0.70
C PRO A 380 18.72 -1.51 -1.52
N PHE A 381 18.48 -0.24 -1.87
CA PHE A 381 19.41 0.62 -2.61
C PHE A 381 19.79 0.16 -4.02
N ALA A 382 19.10 -0.83 -4.59
CA ALA A 382 19.43 -1.39 -5.90
C ALA A 382 19.34 -0.35 -7.02
N THR A 383 20.34 -0.32 -7.88
CA THR A 383 20.29 0.34 -9.19
C THR A 383 19.52 -0.53 -10.15
N LEU A 384 18.58 0.06 -10.89
CA LEU A 384 17.70 -0.64 -11.80
C LEU A 384 18.08 -0.35 -13.25
N ILE A 385 17.92 -1.34 -14.10
CA ILE A 385 18.18 -1.22 -15.54
C ILE A 385 16.88 -1.58 -16.27
N PHE A 386 16.44 -0.67 -17.15
CA PHE A 386 15.32 -0.90 -18.05
C PHE A 386 15.78 -0.90 -19.48
N GLU A 387 15.55 -1.99 -20.20
CA GLU A 387 15.65 -2.04 -21.64
C GLU A 387 14.27 -1.78 -22.21
N LEU A 388 14.09 -0.65 -22.86
CA LEU A 388 12.82 -0.14 -23.34
C LEU A 388 12.76 -0.19 -24.87
N GLU A 389 11.61 -0.55 -25.41
CA GLU A 389 11.28 -0.49 -26.83
C GLU A 389 9.89 0.13 -27.00
N LEU A 390 9.81 1.33 -27.59
CA LEU A 390 8.54 1.96 -27.90
C LEU A 390 8.03 1.43 -29.24
N THR A 391 7.15 0.43 -29.18
CA THR A 391 6.64 -0.27 -30.36
C THR A 391 5.60 0.54 -31.12
N ASP A 392 4.76 1.28 -30.38
CA ASP A 392 3.70 2.08 -30.97
C ASP A 392 3.32 3.25 -30.05
N VAL A 393 2.74 4.29 -30.65
CA VAL A 393 2.13 5.39 -29.94
C VAL A 393 0.67 5.44 -30.38
N LYS A 394 -0.22 5.11 -29.45
CA LYS A 394 -1.66 5.27 -29.70
C LYS A 394 -2.07 6.63 -29.20
N SER A 395 -2.53 7.47 -30.13
CA SER A 395 -3.08 8.75 -29.71
C SER A 395 -4.20 8.54 -28.70
N GLY A 396 -4.03 9.08 -27.51
CA GLY A 396 -5.09 9.14 -26.51
C GLY A 396 -6.12 10.21 -26.84
N LYS A 397 -5.87 10.97 -27.88
CA LYS A 397 -6.84 11.85 -28.53
C LYS A 397 -7.66 10.98 -29.48
N THR A 398 -8.63 10.22 -28.94
CA THR A 398 -9.69 9.68 -29.82
C THR A 398 -10.25 10.87 -30.55
N PRO A 399 -10.13 10.97 -31.88
CA PRO A 399 -10.73 12.08 -32.59
C PRO A 399 -12.20 12.05 -32.23
N ALA A 400 -12.72 13.13 -31.66
CA ALA A 400 -14.16 13.24 -31.46
C ALA A 400 -14.81 12.87 -32.79
N THR A 401 -15.73 11.90 -32.76
CA THR A 401 -16.41 11.47 -33.97
C THR A 401 -17.01 12.70 -34.63
N GLU A 402 -17.24 12.67 -35.93
CA GLU A 402 -17.93 13.81 -36.60
C GLU A 402 -19.29 14.09 -35.93
N THR A 403 -19.90 13.05 -35.37
CA THR A 403 -21.12 13.18 -34.56
C THR A 403 -20.87 13.97 -33.29
N ASP A 404 -19.79 13.65 -32.52
CA ASP A 404 -19.43 14.38 -31.29
C ASP A 404 -19.10 15.85 -31.59
N LYS A 405 -18.36 16.12 -32.65
CA LYS A 405 -18.06 17.49 -33.08
C LYS A 405 -19.35 18.28 -33.40
N LYS A 406 -20.32 17.64 -34.07
CA LYS A 406 -21.63 18.24 -34.33
C LYS A 406 -22.42 18.49 -33.05
N LEU A 407 -22.46 17.53 -32.14
CA LEU A 407 -23.14 17.66 -30.85
C LEU A 407 -22.51 18.75 -29.98
N VAL A 408 -21.19 18.78 -29.86
CA VAL A 408 -20.48 19.86 -29.13
C VAL A 408 -20.78 21.22 -29.75
N LYS A 409 -20.76 21.35 -31.10
CA LYS A 409 -21.10 22.59 -31.78
C LYS A 409 -22.56 23.02 -31.53
N ALA A 410 -23.49 22.07 -31.50
CA ALA A 410 -24.90 22.33 -31.19
C ALA A 410 -25.10 22.79 -29.75
N ILE A 411 -24.40 22.16 -28.79
CA ILE A 411 -24.42 22.56 -27.36
C ILE A 411 -23.89 23.99 -27.23
N ILE A 412 -22.75 24.31 -27.84
CA ILE A 412 -22.17 25.65 -27.80
C ILE A 412 -23.14 26.68 -28.40
N ALA A 413 -23.70 26.42 -29.59
CA ALA A 413 -24.66 27.32 -30.24
C ALA A 413 -25.91 27.55 -29.38
N LYS A 414 -26.38 26.52 -28.67
CA LYS A 414 -27.50 26.66 -27.74
C LYS A 414 -27.11 27.53 -26.55
N LEU A 415 -25.94 27.31 -25.95
CA LEU A 415 -25.46 28.13 -24.83
C LEU A 415 -25.28 29.59 -25.20
N GLU A 416 -24.75 29.90 -26.38
CA GLU A 416 -24.59 31.24 -26.90
C GLU A 416 -25.95 31.91 -27.14
N LYS A 417 -26.94 31.16 -27.62
CA LYS A 417 -28.32 31.66 -27.81
C LYS A 417 -29.00 31.91 -26.47
N ASP A 418 -28.89 31.00 -25.52
CA ASP A 418 -29.55 31.11 -24.21
C ASP A 418 -28.86 32.16 -23.32
N HIS A 419 -27.54 32.41 -23.53
CA HIS A 419 -26.72 33.35 -22.81
C HIS A 419 -25.96 34.32 -23.74
N PRO A 420 -26.61 35.23 -24.45
CA PRO A 420 -26.02 36.02 -25.53
C PRO A 420 -24.89 36.98 -25.07
N LYS A 421 -24.77 37.24 -23.78
CA LYS A 421 -23.68 38.05 -23.18
C LYS A 421 -22.51 37.21 -22.70
N ALA A 422 -22.64 35.89 -22.66
CA ALA A 422 -21.58 34.99 -22.18
C ALA A 422 -20.67 34.62 -23.36
N LYS A 423 -19.38 34.48 -23.06
CA LYS A 423 -18.37 34.07 -24.04
C LYS A 423 -17.92 32.63 -23.76
N LEU A 424 -17.78 31.85 -24.83
CA LEU A 424 -17.12 30.56 -24.77
C LEU A 424 -15.65 30.75 -24.44
N VAL A 425 -15.16 30.10 -23.38
CA VAL A 425 -13.75 30.01 -23.02
C VAL A 425 -13.25 28.65 -23.43
N THR A 426 -12.10 28.60 -24.09
CA THR A 426 -11.36 27.36 -24.36
C THR A 426 -9.98 27.47 -23.70
N THR A 427 -9.64 26.54 -22.85
CA THR A 427 -8.34 26.52 -22.15
C THR A 427 -7.28 25.80 -22.99
N LYS A 428 -6.02 25.88 -22.57
CA LYS A 428 -4.91 25.17 -23.23
C LYS A 428 -5.04 23.65 -23.14
N SER A 429 -5.69 23.13 -22.11
CA SER A 429 -5.96 21.70 -21.93
C SER A 429 -7.07 21.15 -22.83
N GLY A 430 -7.81 22.04 -23.50
CA GLY A 430 -8.98 21.68 -24.32
C GLY A 430 -10.31 21.69 -23.57
N LEU A 431 -10.32 22.01 -22.27
CA LEU A 431 -11.55 22.29 -21.54
C LEU A 431 -12.26 23.49 -22.16
N ARG A 432 -13.59 23.38 -22.32
CA ARG A 432 -14.45 24.49 -22.80
C ARG A 432 -15.52 24.77 -21.76
N TYR A 433 -15.81 26.04 -21.54
CA TYR A 433 -16.92 26.42 -20.67
C TYR A 433 -17.56 27.77 -21.03
N VAL A 434 -18.77 27.90 -20.57
CA VAL A 434 -19.54 29.18 -20.66
C VAL A 434 -19.97 29.54 -19.23
N VAL A 435 -19.73 30.80 -18.83
CA VAL A 435 -20.25 31.34 -17.56
C VAL A 435 -21.69 31.72 -17.74
N THR A 436 -22.62 30.92 -17.24
CA THR A 436 -24.07 31.13 -17.39
C THR A 436 -24.64 32.08 -16.33
N LYS A 437 -23.94 32.22 -15.19
CA LYS A 437 -24.23 33.21 -14.14
C LYS A 437 -22.92 33.65 -13.50
N ALA A 438 -22.69 34.94 -13.43
CA ALA A 438 -21.52 35.49 -12.76
C ALA A 438 -21.60 35.28 -11.25
N GLY A 439 -20.48 34.93 -10.62
CA GLY A 439 -20.31 34.88 -9.17
C GLY A 439 -19.79 36.20 -8.60
N ALA A 440 -19.66 36.24 -7.28
CA ALA A 440 -19.15 37.41 -6.54
C ALA A 440 -17.93 37.05 -5.68
N GLY A 441 -17.11 38.04 -5.35
CA GLY A 441 -15.95 37.88 -4.48
C GLY A 441 -14.70 37.34 -5.18
N GLU A 442 -13.83 36.72 -4.41
CA GLU A 442 -12.56 36.16 -4.87
C GLU A 442 -12.76 34.82 -5.59
N LYS A 443 -11.74 34.40 -6.35
CA LYS A 443 -11.67 33.06 -6.92
C LYS A 443 -11.34 32.04 -5.85
N VAL A 444 -11.80 30.80 -6.00
CA VAL A 444 -11.54 29.68 -5.09
C VAL A 444 -10.05 29.46 -4.86
N GLY A 445 -9.29 29.25 -5.91
CA GLY A 445 -7.89 28.79 -5.82
C GLY A 445 -7.76 27.31 -5.45
N ASN A 446 -6.55 26.76 -5.63
CA ASN A 446 -6.24 25.38 -5.24
C ASN A 446 -6.12 25.22 -3.72
N GLY A 447 -6.44 24.03 -3.20
CA GLY A 447 -6.35 23.68 -1.79
C GLY A 447 -7.55 24.13 -0.94
N LYS A 448 -8.55 24.76 -1.52
CA LYS A 448 -9.78 25.16 -0.82
C LYS A 448 -10.83 24.05 -0.89
N LYS A 449 -11.49 23.79 0.24
CA LYS A 449 -12.66 22.91 0.31
C LYS A 449 -13.88 23.68 -0.17
N ILE A 450 -14.58 23.15 -1.16
CA ILE A 450 -15.75 23.80 -1.78
C ILE A 450 -17.00 22.94 -1.67
N LYS A 451 -18.14 23.60 -1.87
CA LYS A 451 -19.46 22.99 -2.07
C LYS A 451 -20.01 23.38 -3.43
N ALA A 452 -20.29 22.38 -4.27
CA ALA A 452 -20.83 22.62 -5.60
C ALA A 452 -22.07 21.77 -5.87
N HIS A 453 -23.07 22.39 -6.50
CA HIS A 453 -24.12 21.63 -7.16
C HIS A 453 -23.77 21.39 -8.61
N TYR A 454 -24.17 20.21 -9.13
CA TYR A 454 -23.93 19.87 -10.51
C TYR A 454 -24.99 18.93 -11.09
N THR A 455 -25.04 18.93 -12.43
CA THR A 455 -25.70 17.90 -13.23
C THR A 455 -24.78 17.51 -14.36
N GLY A 456 -24.38 16.23 -14.40
CA GLY A 456 -23.50 15.65 -15.41
C GLY A 456 -24.28 14.88 -16.48
N ARG A 457 -23.96 15.14 -17.77
CA ARG A 457 -24.61 14.52 -18.92
C ARG A 457 -23.59 14.08 -19.96
N LEU A 458 -23.97 13.09 -20.78
CA LEU A 458 -23.30 12.75 -22.02
C LEU A 458 -23.65 13.79 -23.10
N LEU A 459 -22.98 13.76 -24.26
CA LEU A 459 -23.25 14.69 -25.37
C LEU A 459 -24.67 14.57 -25.94
N ASP A 460 -25.27 13.39 -25.86
CA ASP A 460 -26.66 13.14 -26.29
C ASP A 460 -27.71 13.65 -25.28
N GLY A 461 -27.27 14.22 -24.16
CA GLY A 461 -28.13 14.75 -23.11
C GLY A 461 -28.48 13.73 -22.01
N THR A 462 -28.06 12.48 -22.13
CA THR A 462 -28.28 11.45 -21.12
C THR A 462 -27.62 11.87 -19.81
N GLU A 463 -28.41 12.08 -18.76
CA GLU A 463 -27.92 12.41 -17.41
C GLU A 463 -27.37 11.15 -16.74
N PHE A 464 -26.15 11.25 -16.19
CA PHE A 464 -25.53 10.14 -15.48
C PHE A 464 -25.36 10.40 -13.99
N ASP A 465 -25.34 11.67 -13.55
CA ASP A 465 -25.26 12.03 -12.13
C ASP A 465 -25.75 13.46 -11.88
N SER A 466 -26.39 13.70 -10.70
CA SER A 466 -26.85 15.03 -10.33
C SER A 466 -26.92 15.20 -8.81
N SER A 467 -26.14 16.11 -8.25
CA SER A 467 -26.25 16.53 -6.85
C SER A 467 -27.50 17.36 -6.59
N VAL A 468 -28.03 18.03 -7.62
CA VAL A 468 -29.27 18.80 -7.52
C VAL A 468 -30.44 17.86 -7.24
N LYS A 469 -30.54 16.74 -7.92
CA LYS A 469 -31.58 15.72 -7.68
C LYS A 469 -31.46 15.07 -6.30
N ARG A 470 -30.24 14.94 -5.78
CA ARG A 470 -30.00 14.44 -4.42
C ARG A 470 -30.30 15.48 -3.33
N GLY A 471 -30.44 16.74 -3.70
CA GLY A 471 -30.68 17.84 -2.74
C GLY A 471 -29.48 18.22 -1.85
N VAL A 472 -28.30 17.62 -2.09
CA VAL A 472 -27.09 17.84 -1.28
C VAL A 472 -25.94 18.25 -2.19
N PRO A 473 -25.26 19.40 -1.93
CA PRO A 473 -24.09 19.80 -2.67
C PRO A 473 -22.94 18.81 -2.45
N PHE A 474 -22.14 18.63 -3.49
CA PHE A 474 -20.93 17.80 -3.43
C PHE A 474 -19.77 18.60 -2.85
N GLU A 475 -19.06 18.03 -1.86
CA GLU A 475 -17.93 18.68 -1.20
C GLU A 475 -16.61 17.99 -1.61
N PHE A 476 -15.61 18.78 -1.97
CA PHE A 476 -14.25 18.30 -2.23
C PHE A 476 -13.23 19.44 -2.14
N THR A 477 -11.92 19.08 -2.15
CA THR A 477 -10.83 20.07 -2.12
C THR A 477 -10.27 20.24 -3.54
N VAL A 478 -10.33 21.46 -4.07
CA VAL A 478 -9.90 21.80 -5.45
C VAL A 478 -8.41 21.62 -5.62
N GLY A 479 -7.99 21.06 -6.76
CA GLY A 479 -6.57 20.91 -7.15
C GLY A 479 -5.86 19.76 -6.46
N THR A 480 -6.57 18.85 -5.78
CA THR A 480 -5.99 17.70 -5.08
C THR A 480 -6.20 16.36 -5.78
N GLY A 481 -6.80 16.35 -6.97
CA GLY A 481 -7.09 15.12 -7.72
C GLY A 481 -8.23 14.27 -7.14
N GLN A 482 -9.07 14.84 -6.27
CA GLN A 482 -10.26 14.15 -5.75
C GLN A 482 -11.39 14.04 -6.79
N VAL A 483 -11.30 14.82 -7.84
CA VAL A 483 -12.26 14.89 -8.95
C VAL A 483 -11.54 14.78 -10.28
N ILE A 484 -12.29 14.65 -11.39
CA ILE A 484 -11.73 14.66 -12.74
C ILE A 484 -10.96 15.95 -13.02
N LYS A 485 -9.88 15.88 -13.81
CA LYS A 485 -8.97 17.00 -14.08
C LYS A 485 -9.70 18.25 -14.58
N GLY A 486 -10.69 18.07 -15.44
CA GLY A 486 -11.51 19.17 -15.95
C GLY A 486 -12.29 19.91 -14.87
N TRP A 487 -12.66 19.26 -13.77
CA TRP A 487 -13.29 19.90 -12.63
C TRP A 487 -12.28 20.69 -11.78
N ASP A 488 -11.15 20.08 -11.44
CA ASP A 488 -10.08 20.78 -10.70
C ASP A 488 -9.66 22.05 -11.44
N GLU A 489 -9.51 21.98 -12.76
CA GLU A 489 -9.20 23.14 -13.60
C GLU A 489 -10.33 24.17 -13.62
N ALA A 490 -11.57 23.74 -13.90
CA ALA A 490 -12.69 24.66 -14.07
C ALA A 490 -13.12 25.38 -12.79
N LEU A 491 -13.04 24.69 -11.63
CA LEU A 491 -13.55 25.22 -10.38
C LEU A 491 -12.51 26.07 -9.62
N SER A 492 -11.21 25.90 -9.93
CA SER A 492 -10.14 26.66 -9.28
C SER A 492 -10.25 28.18 -9.47
N ASP A 493 -10.85 28.62 -10.58
CA ASP A 493 -11.02 30.05 -10.87
C ASP A 493 -12.46 30.55 -10.80
N MET A 494 -13.41 29.69 -10.36
CA MET A 494 -14.78 30.10 -10.09
C MET A 494 -14.89 30.98 -8.85
N LYS A 495 -15.99 31.74 -8.79
CA LYS A 495 -16.37 32.61 -7.67
C LYS A 495 -17.65 32.09 -7.02
N LYS A 496 -17.89 32.44 -5.74
CA LYS A 496 -19.11 32.05 -5.05
C LYS A 496 -20.38 32.50 -5.78
N GLY A 497 -21.32 31.57 -5.95
CA GLY A 497 -22.58 31.77 -6.69
C GLY A 497 -22.45 31.74 -8.20
N GLU A 498 -21.26 31.50 -8.75
CA GLU A 498 -21.03 31.36 -10.18
C GLU A 498 -21.61 30.06 -10.71
N LYS A 499 -22.20 30.12 -11.92
CA LYS A 499 -22.63 28.93 -12.65
C LYS A 499 -21.89 28.84 -13.98
N ARG A 500 -21.45 27.64 -14.31
CA ARG A 500 -20.81 27.32 -15.59
C ARG A 500 -21.43 26.08 -16.22
N THR A 501 -21.52 26.08 -17.54
CA THR A 501 -21.63 24.82 -18.28
C THR A 501 -20.27 24.47 -18.83
N LEU A 502 -19.75 23.30 -18.41
CA LEU A 502 -18.44 22.77 -18.80
C LEU A 502 -18.62 21.72 -19.89
N ILE A 503 -17.77 21.72 -20.91
CA ILE A 503 -17.64 20.66 -21.91
C ILE A 503 -16.25 20.09 -21.76
N ILE A 504 -16.17 18.90 -21.17
CA ILE A 504 -14.93 18.27 -20.70
C ILE A 504 -14.58 17.12 -21.66
N PRO A 505 -13.50 17.23 -22.43
CA PRO A 505 -13.04 16.11 -23.26
C PRO A 505 -12.62 14.92 -22.38
N HIS A 506 -12.73 13.70 -22.91
CA HIS A 506 -12.46 12.47 -22.16
C HIS A 506 -11.10 12.45 -21.47
N ALA A 507 -10.05 13.05 -22.07
CA ALA A 507 -8.72 13.14 -21.49
C ALA A 507 -8.65 13.92 -20.17
N LEU A 508 -9.60 14.84 -19.94
CA LEU A 508 -9.77 15.59 -18.70
C LEU A 508 -10.90 15.02 -17.81
N ALA A 509 -11.50 13.88 -18.21
CA ALA A 509 -12.58 13.18 -17.52
C ALA A 509 -12.17 11.75 -17.16
N TYR A 510 -12.81 10.73 -17.71
CA TYR A 510 -12.57 9.31 -17.39
C TYR A 510 -11.72 8.58 -18.43
N GLY A 511 -11.08 9.31 -19.34
CA GLY A 511 -10.16 8.75 -20.34
C GLY A 511 -10.84 7.82 -21.36
N GLU A 512 -10.00 7.01 -22.01
CA GLU A 512 -10.44 6.04 -23.01
C GLU A 512 -11.27 4.88 -22.44
N GLY A 513 -11.06 4.53 -21.16
CA GLY A 513 -11.82 3.46 -20.50
C GLY A 513 -13.25 3.85 -20.15
N GLY A 514 -13.54 5.15 -19.99
CA GLY A 514 -14.80 5.61 -19.44
C GLY A 514 -15.04 5.14 -18.00
N ARG A 515 -16.31 5.03 -17.62
CA ARG A 515 -16.77 4.45 -16.36
C ARG A 515 -18.02 3.58 -16.59
N PRO A 516 -17.87 2.41 -17.21
CA PRO A 516 -19.00 1.54 -17.50
C PRO A 516 -19.77 1.11 -16.23
N PRO A 517 -21.08 0.86 -16.31
CA PRO A 517 -21.92 0.96 -17.54
C PRO A 517 -22.40 2.38 -17.86
N THR A 518 -22.13 3.36 -17.00
CA THR A 518 -22.79 4.68 -17.01
C THR A 518 -22.12 5.67 -17.97
N ILE A 519 -20.79 5.68 -18.06
CA ILE A 519 -20.03 6.58 -18.92
C ILE A 519 -19.24 5.74 -19.93
N PRO A 520 -19.56 5.87 -21.22
CA PRO A 520 -18.89 5.14 -22.29
C PRO A 520 -17.38 5.45 -22.38
N PRO A 521 -16.59 4.56 -22.99
CA PRO A 521 -15.21 4.84 -23.35
C PRO A 521 -15.08 6.14 -24.16
N ALA A 522 -14.02 6.91 -23.88
CA ALA A 522 -13.70 8.16 -24.58
C ALA A 522 -14.83 9.22 -24.60
N ALA A 523 -15.76 9.19 -23.65
CA ALA A 523 -16.89 10.10 -23.62
C ALA A 523 -16.49 11.53 -23.28
N THR A 524 -16.90 12.51 -24.10
CA THR A 524 -16.92 13.92 -23.73
C THR A 524 -18.11 14.17 -22.81
N LEU A 525 -17.89 14.86 -21.71
CA LEU A 525 -18.92 15.10 -20.70
C LEU A 525 -19.37 16.57 -20.68
N VAL A 526 -20.63 16.78 -20.36
CA VAL A 526 -21.20 18.11 -20.15
C VAL A 526 -21.67 18.21 -18.71
N PHE A 527 -21.21 19.24 -18.00
CA PHE A 527 -21.64 19.52 -16.63
C PHE A 527 -22.19 20.92 -16.50
N ASP A 528 -23.37 21.03 -15.94
CA ASP A 528 -23.83 22.30 -15.37
C ASP A 528 -23.38 22.31 -13.90
N VAL A 529 -22.58 23.30 -13.52
CA VAL A 529 -21.99 23.42 -12.18
C VAL A 529 -22.35 24.76 -11.55
N GLU A 530 -22.71 24.75 -10.27
CA GLU A 530 -22.90 25.94 -9.44
C GLU A 530 -21.98 25.86 -8.24
N LEU A 531 -21.10 26.86 -8.06
CA LEU A 531 -20.28 26.97 -6.84
C LEU A 531 -21.13 27.61 -5.74
N VAL A 532 -21.50 26.80 -4.75
CA VAL A 532 -22.39 27.23 -3.66
C VAL A 532 -21.59 27.96 -2.57
N ASP A 533 -20.45 27.39 -2.16
CA ASP A 533 -19.64 27.90 -1.04
C ASP A 533 -18.19 27.38 -1.06
N PHE A 534 -17.26 28.08 -0.35
CA PHE A 534 -15.88 27.64 -0.11
C PHE A 534 -15.21 28.37 1.05
#